data_fe8633dfd3e0704791a657415f7408ae
#
_entry.id   fe8633dfd3e0704791a657415f7408ae
#
_cell.length_a   1.000
_cell.length_b   1.000
_cell.length_c   1.000
_cell.angle_alpha   90.00
_cell.angle_beta   90.00
_cell.angle_gamma   90.00
#
_symmetry.space_group_name_H-M   'P 1'
#
loop_
_entity.id
_entity.type
_entity.pdbx_description
1 polymer ?
#
loop_
_entity_poly.entity_id
_entity_poly.type
_entity_poly.pdbx_seq_one_letter_code
_entity_poly.pdbx_strand_id
1 'polypeptide(L)'
;MSAKLLDELLKKLRFDIEEVIKSDLSEVILYGSYARGDFDEESDIDIAVIVDSSRELLRKYHNGLVEIMSNASLEYDIVVNISCIPLKDFEEYKEVLPYYRNIDSEGVRIVA
;
A
#
# COMPACT_ATOMS: atom_id res chain seq x y z
N MET A 1 6.29 11.57 -12.71
CA MET A 1 7.31 11.22 -11.67
C MET A 1 8.41 10.38 -12.29
N SER A 2 9.65 10.70 -12.00
CA SER A 2 10.78 9.89 -12.50
C SER A 2 10.84 8.54 -11.79
N ALA A 3 11.50 7.56 -12.43
CA ALA A 3 11.70 6.24 -11.83
C ALA A 3 12.52 6.33 -10.53
N LYS A 4 13.50 7.22 -10.49
CA LYS A 4 14.32 7.44 -9.31
C LYS A 4 13.50 8.00 -8.14
N LEU A 5 12.66 8.98 -8.42
CA LEU A 5 11.82 9.61 -7.38
C LEU A 5 10.77 8.62 -6.87
N LEU A 6 10.19 7.83 -7.76
CA LEU A 6 9.26 6.77 -7.38
C LEU A 6 9.94 5.75 -6.45
N ASP A 7 11.16 5.33 -6.79
CA ASP A 7 11.92 4.40 -5.96
C ASP A 7 12.17 4.97 -4.55
N GLU A 8 12.56 6.23 -4.45
CA GLU A 8 12.73 6.92 -3.17
C GLU A 8 11.44 6.93 -2.35
N LEU A 9 10.32 7.28 -3.00
CA LEU A 9 9.01 7.33 -2.35
C LEU A 9 8.61 5.96 -1.82
N LEU A 10 8.77 4.92 -2.63
CA LEU A 10 8.39 3.56 -2.22
C LEU A 10 9.25 3.06 -1.06
N LYS A 11 10.53 3.38 -1.05
CA LYS A 11 11.42 3.02 0.07
C LYS A 11 11.01 3.73 1.36
N LYS A 12 10.66 5.02 1.25
CA LYS A 12 10.18 5.78 2.41
C LYS A 12 8.86 5.24 2.93
N LEU A 13 7.91 4.95 2.04
CA LEU A 13 6.63 4.37 2.42
C LEU A 13 6.82 3.02 3.12
N ARG A 14 7.69 2.18 2.58
CA ARG A 14 8.03 0.90 3.19
C ARG A 14 8.54 1.08 4.61
N PHE A 15 9.51 1.94 4.80
CA PHE A 15 10.09 2.21 6.12
C PHE A 15 9.02 2.71 7.10
N ASP A 16 8.24 3.71 6.71
CA ASP A 16 7.23 4.31 7.57
C ASP A 16 6.12 3.32 7.93
N ILE A 17 5.68 2.51 6.97
CA ILE A 17 4.66 1.48 7.20
C ILE A 17 5.19 0.41 8.16
N GLU A 18 6.42 -0.04 7.96
CA GLU A 18 7.04 -1.02 8.87
C GLU A 18 7.12 -0.50 10.30
N GLU A 19 7.41 0.80 10.48
CA GLU A 19 7.46 1.41 11.80
C GLU A 19 6.09 1.50 12.48
N VAL A 20 5.02 1.68 11.72
CA VAL A 20 3.65 1.75 12.26
C VAL A 20 3.09 0.37 12.57
N ILE A 21 3.24 -0.59 11.65
CA ILE A 21 2.60 -1.92 11.75
C ILE A 21 3.46 -2.91 12.53
N LYS A 22 4.77 -2.85 12.32
CA LYS A 22 5.75 -3.74 13.00
C LYS A 22 5.51 -5.22 12.69
N SER A 23 5.48 -6.07 13.71
CA SER A 23 5.45 -7.52 13.54
C SER A 23 4.18 -8.06 12.89
N ASP A 24 3.09 -7.31 12.90
CA ASP A 24 1.84 -7.73 12.26
C ASP A 24 1.87 -7.53 10.73
N LEU A 25 2.87 -6.84 10.20
CA LEU A 25 2.96 -6.60 8.77
C LEU A 25 3.29 -7.89 8.03
N SER A 26 2.45 -8.22 7.04
CA SER A 26 2.65 -9.38 6.17
C SER A 26 3.20 -8.99 4.81
N GLU A 27 2.52 -8.08 4.11
CA GLU A 27 2.93 -7.62 2.79
C GLU A 27 2.63 -6.14 2.61
N VAL A 28 3.43 -5.48 1.78
CA VAL A 28 3.14 -4.14 1.24
C VAL A 28 3.18 -4.26 -0.28
N ILE A 29 2.07 -3.91 -0.94
CA ILE A 29 1.90 -4.14 -2.37
C ILE A 29 1.55 -2.83 -3.07
N LEU A 30 2.38 -2.44 -4.04
CA LEU A 30 2.02 -1.36 -4.97
C LEU A 30 1.10 -1.95 -6.03
N TYR A 31 -0.07 -1.35 -6.22
CA TYR A 31 -1.01 -1.80 -7.26
C TYR A 31 -1.52 -0.60 -8.05
N GLY A 32 -2.47 -0.84 -8.96
CA GLY A 32 -3.02 0.22 -9.79
C GLY A 32 -2.09 0.63 -10.92
N SER A 33 -2.26 1.85 -11.42
CA SER A 33 -1.57 2.32 -12.64
C SER A 33 -0.05 2.34 -12.53
N TYR A 34 0.50 2.70 -11.37
CA TYR A 34 1.96 2.69 -11.19
C TYR A 34 2.55 1.28 -11.20
N ALA A 35 1.80 0.29 -10.74
CA ALA A 35 2.24 -1.11 -10.81
C ALA A 35 2.16 -1.67 -12.22
N ARG A 36 1.11 -1.29 -12.97
CA ARG A 36 0.93 -1.74 -14.37
C ARG A 36 1.84 -1.01 -15.35
N GLY A 37 2.32 0.18 -15.00
CA GLY A 37 3.14 1.00 -15.90
C GLY A 37 2.33 1.91 -16.83
N ASP A 38 1.01 2.01 -16.65
CA ASP A 38 0.14 2.85 -17.49
C ASP A 38 -0.25 4.16 -16.80
N PHE A 39 0.55 4.61 -15.85
CA PHE A 39 0.31 5.84 -15.10
C PHE A 39 0.57 7.10 -15.93
N ASP A 40 -0.06 8.18 -15.53
CA ASP A 40 0.14 9.53 -16.07
C ASP A 40 0.32 10.54 -14.94
N GLU A 41 0.32 11.83 -15.28
CA GLU A 41 0.56 12.91 -14.31
C GLU A 41 -0.54 13.03 -13.24
N GLU A 42 -1.73 12.50 -13.52
CA GLU A 42 -2.87 12.56 -12.61
C GLU A 42 -3.05 11.27 -11.81
N SER A 43 -2.23 10.26 -12.06
CA SER A 43 -2.33 8.97 -11.38
C SER A 43 -1.90 9.06 -9.92
N ASP A 44 -2.62 8.34 -9.06
CA ASP A 44 -2.29 8.20 -7.64
C ASP A 44 -1.38 7.01 -7.41
N ILE A 45 -0.66 7.03 -6.29
CA ILE A 45 0.07 5.87 -5.80
C ILE A 45 -0.90 5.04 -4.95
N ASP A 46 -1.13 3.78 -5.31
CA ASP A 46 -2.03 2.88 -4.60
C ASP A 46 -1.23 1.78 -3.89
N ILE A 47 -1.34 1.75 -2.57
CA ILE A 47 -0.62 0.81 -1.71
C ILE A 47 -1.62 -0.02 -0.92
N ALA A 48 -1.47 -1.34 -0.96
CA ALA A 48 -2.19 -2.26 -0.09
C ALA A 48 -1.25 -2.76 0.99
N VAL A 49 -1.67 -2.62 2.23
CA VAL A 49 -0.93 -3.10 3.41
C VAL A 49 -1.68 -4.29 3.97
N ILE A 50 -1.08 -5.47 3.86
CA ILE A 50 -1.66 -6.72 4.33
C ILE A 50 -1.15 -6.97 5.75
N VAL A 51 -2.07 -7.08 6.69
CA VAL A 51 -1.76 -7.13 8.12
C VAL A 51 -2.35 -8.38 8.74
N ASP A 52 -1.52 -9.13 9.46
CA ASP A 52 -1.94 -10.32 10.18
C ASP A 52 -2.62 -9.93 11.51
N SER A 53 -3.83 -9.40 11.39
CA SER A 53 -4.64 -8.95 12.51
C SER A 53 -6.10 -8.93 12.11
N SER A 54 -6.99 -8.90 13.09
CA SER A 54 -8.43 -8.83 12.82
C SER A 54 -8.83 -7.44 12.32
N ARG A 55 -9.94 -7.38 11.59
CA ARG A 55 -10.46 -6.11 11.06
C ARG A 55 -10.69 -5.07 12.16
N GLU A 56 -11.17 -5.49 13.32
CA GLU A 56 -11.40 -4.58 14.45
C GLU A 56 -10.09 -3.99 14.98
N LEU A 57 -9.02 -4.78 15.02
CA LEU A 57 -7.73 -4.32 15.53
C LEU A 57 -6.97 -3.44 14.53
N LEU A 58 -7.34 -3.45 13.24
CA LEU A 58 -6.70 -2.59 12.25
C LEU A 58 -6.93 -1.10 12.51
N ARG A 59 -7.96 -0.75 13.25
CA ARG A 59 -8.27 0.65 13.58
C ARG A 59 -7.12 1.36 14.30
N LYS A 60 -6.33 0.61 15.06
CA LYS A 60 -5.19 1.18 15.79
C LYS A 60 -4.11 1.75 14.86
N TYR A 61 -4.08 1.32 13.60
CA TYR A 61 -3.10 1.78 12.62
C TYR A 61 -3.58 2.98 11.80
N HIS A 62 -4.87 3.31 11.88
CA HIS A 62 -5.48 4.33 11.02
C HIS A 62 -4.76 5.67 11.08
N ASN A 63 -4.54 6.22 12.27
CA ASN A 63 -3.91 7.54 12.42
C ASN A 63 -2.48 7.56 11.89
N GLY A 64 -1.71 6.49 12.14
CA GLY A 64 -0.35 6.37 11.64
C GLY A 64 -0.30 6.30 10.11
N LEU A 65 -1.21 5.56 9.50
CA LEU A 65 -1.28 5.44 8.05
C LEU A 65 -1.75 6.75 7.39
N VAL A 66 -2.70 7.45 8.00
CA VAL A 66 -3.14 8.78 7.50
C VAL A 66 -1.99 9.76 7.54
N GLU A 67 -1.20 9.76 8.61
CA GLU A 67 -0.02 10.63 8.71
C GLU A 67 1.00 10.33 7.62
N ILE A 68 1.25 9.05 7.34
CA ILE A 68 2.14 8.62 6.24
C ILE A 68 1.63 9.15 4.91
N MET A 69 0.34 8.97 4.61
CA MET A 69 -0.27 9.45 3.36
C MET A 69 -0.12 10.96 3.21
N SER A 70 -0.43 11.71 4.27
CA SER A 70 -0.35 13.17 4.26
C SER A 70 1.08 13.67 4.04
N ASN A 71 2.03 13.12 4.77
CA ASN A 71 3.43 13.53 4.66
C ASN A 71 4.01 13.21 3.28
N ALA A 72 3.73 12.03 2.75
CA ALA A 72 4.20 11.64 1.42
C ALA A 72 3.58 12.51 0.34
N SER A 73 2.29 12.81 0.44
CA SER A 73 1.60 13.67 -0.52
C SER A 73 2.16 15.07 -0.55
N LEU A 74 2.49 15.63 0.62
CA LEU A 74 3.09 16.96 0.72
C LEU A 74 4.52 16.98 0.19
N GLU A 75 5.31 15.98 0.51
CA GLU A 75 6.73 15.93 0.13
C GLU A 75 6.92 15.66 -1.35
N TYR A 76 6.12 14.79 -1.95
CA TYR A 76 6.28 14.32 -3.33
C TYR A 76 5.27 14.91 -4.30
N ASP A 77 4.35 15.75 -3.82
CA ASP A 77 3.31 16.39 -4.63
C ASP A 77 2.51 15.36 -5.44
N ILE A 78 2.08 14.28 -4.77
CA ILE A 78 1.30 13.20 -5.37
C ILE A 78 0.35 12.63 -4.32
N VAL A 79 -0.84 12.18 -4.76
CA VAL A 79 -1.78 11.54 -3.85
C VAL A 79 -1.33 10.09 -3.61
N VAL A 80 -1.24 9.72 -2.34
CA VAL A 80 -0.92 8.36 -1.92
C VAL A 80 -2.12 7.78 -1.17
N ASN A 81 -2.62 6.66 -1.67
CA ASN A 81 -3.74 5.93 -1.08
C ASN A 81 -3.21 4.64 -0.44
N ILE A 82 -3.45 4.46 0.85
CA ILE A 82 -3.05 3.26 1.58
C ILE A 82 -4.31 2.56 2.08
N SER A 83 -4.50 1.32 1.63
CA SER A 83 -5.58 0.45 2.09
C SER A 83 -5.01 -0.63 3.01
N CYS A 84 -5.58 -0.76 4.20
CA CYS A 84 -5.14 -1.76 5.17
C CYS A 84 -6.11 -2.96 5.10
N ILE A 85 -5.59 -4.14 4.78
CA ILE A 85 -6.40 -5.34 4.51
C ILE A 85 -5.95 -6.45 5.46
N PRO A 86 -6.89 -7.11 6.19
CA PRO A 86 -6.54 -8.27 7.01
C PRO A 86 -6.00 -9.41 6.13
N LEU A 87 -4.91 -10.03 6.55
CA LEU A 87 -4.28 -11.14 5.81
C LEU A 87 -5.28 -12.26 5.52
N LYS A 88 -6.09 -12.61 6.50
CA LYS A 88 -7.09 -13.67 6.34
C LYS A 88 -8.09 -13.34 5.24
N ASP A 89 -8.59 -12.11 5.19
CA ASP A 89 -9.52 -11.68 4.15
C ASP A 89 -8.86 -11.71 2.78
N PHE A 90 -7.64 -11.23 2.70
CA PHE A 90 -6.90 -11.20 1.44
C PHE A 90 -6.69 -12.61 0.89
N GLU A 91 -6.21 -13.53 1.72
CA GLU A 91 -5.98 -14.92 1.31
C GLU A 91 -7.28 -15.65 0.94
N GLU A 92 -8.37 -15.38 1.66
CA GLU A 92 -9.65 -16.04 1.41
C GLU A 92 -10.30 -15.57 0.10
N TYR A 93 -10.19 -14.28 -0.23
CA TYR A 93 -10.96 -13.69 -1.34
C TYR A 93 -10.13 -13.27 -2.55
N LYS A 94 -8.81 -13.38 -2.52
CA LYS A 94 -7.95 -12.87 -3.60
C LYS A 94 -8.18 -13.55 -4.96
N GLU A 95 -8.75 -14.74 -4.98
CA GLU A 95 -9.05 -15.43 -6.22
C GLU A 95 -10.45 -15.14 -6.76
N VAL A 96 -11.34 -14.61 -5.92
CA VAL A 96 -12.75 -14.43 -6.26
C VAL A 96 -13.22 -12.99 -6.32
N LEU A 97 -12.70 -12.10 -5.46
CA LEU A 97 -13.07 -10.69 -5.45
C LEU A 97 -12.16 -9.90 -6.40
N PRO A 98 -12.74 -9.21 -7.41
CA PRO A 98 -11.93 -8.50 -8.42
C PRO A 98 -10.89 -7.54 -7.83
N TYR A 99 -11.24 -6.80 -6.79
CA TYR A 99 -10.34 -5.86 -6.14
C TYR A 99 -9.10 -6.57 -5.56
N TYR A 100 -9.31 -7.62 -4.76
CA TYR A 100 -8.20 -8.37 -4.17
C TYR A 100 -7.42 -9.15 -5.21
N ARG A 101 -8.11 -9.70 -6.21
CA ARG A 101 -7.47 -10.44 -7.30
C ARG A 101 -6.53 -9.52 -8.09
N ASN A 102 -6.95 -8.29 -8.38
CA ASN A 102 -6.11 -7.32 -9.10
C ASN A 102 -4.88 -6.93 -8.28
N ILE A 103 -5.04 -6.72 -6.97
CA ILE A 103 -3.90 -6.45 -6.09
C ILE A 103 -2.90 -7.60 -6.14
N ASP A 104 -3.38 -8.83 -6.04
CA ASP A 104 -2.53 -10.02 -6.01
C ASP A 104 -1.81 -10.25 -7.35
N SER A 105 -2.53 -10.16 -8.48
CA SER A 105 -1.99 -10.51 -9.79
C SER A 105 -1.17 -9.40 -10.44
N GLU A 106 -1.56 -8.15 -10.28
CA GLU A 106 -0.90 -7.00 -10.90
C GLU A 106 0.08 -6.29 -9.97
N GLY A 107 -0.03 -6.54 -8.68
CA GLY A 107 0.73 -5.81 -7.68
C GLY A 107 2.21 -6.15 -7.65
N VAL A 108 3.01 -5.16 -7.25
CA VAL A 108 4.44 -5.32 -7.02
C VAL A 108 4.67 -5.37 -5.51
N ARG A 109 5.23 -6.48 -5.01
CA ARG A 109 5.51 -6.64 -3.58
C ARG A 109 6.70 -5.80 -3.19
N ILE A 110 6.46 -4.80 -2.33
CA ILE A 110 7.52 -4.01 -1.71
C ILE A 110 8.04 -4.74 -0.47
N VAL A 111 7.12 -5.35 0.27
CA VAL A 111 7.41 -6.29 1.37
C VAL A 111 6.58 -7.54 1.10
N ALA A 112 7.23 -8.69 1.17
CA ALA A 112 6.59 -9.99 0.95
C ALA A 112 6.75 -10.92 2.14
#